data_d705d53a69fb9ac2b24deefd7a63d95d
#
_entry.id   d705d53a69fb9ac2b24deefd7a63d95d
#
_cell.length_a   1.000
_cell.length_b   1.000
_cell.length_c   1.000
_cell.angle_alpha   90.00
_cell.angle_beta   90.00
_cell.angle_gamma   90.00
#
_symmetry.space_group_name_H-M   'P 1'
#
loop_
_entity.id
_entity.type
_entity.pdbx_description
1 polymer ?
#
loop_
_entity_poly.entity_id
_entity_poly.type
_entity_poly.pdbx_seq_one_letter_code
_entity_poly.pdbx_strand_id
1 'polypeptide(L)'
;MQEWRKWGSQVVHIGRDDSACVTQSPLPAPQAAPSPSADGTAATGRGSADVDMDENGQSADCLRFPDGTGMEATPRGCRMAQRYWAIVGEAPDCRQITQGAWAWSAVFISWVMRKAGLDNDQFLTGQSHSMYVVDARDGILPRPAFHIEPLPAVPRPGDLICAGRGRDKYLSDPSEVGFGTTPMHCDIVVAVDTAAGVVKAIGGNVQQSVSMDEIELNDAGQLDGFTNSHLPWLLIMRNDLQ
;
A
#
# COMPACT_ATOMS: atom_id res chain seq x y z
N MET A 1 -8.53 -5.42 6.02
CA MET A 1 -8.70 -4.97 7.44
C MET A 1 -7.88 -5.77 8.46
N GLN A 2 -7.93 -7.13 8.51
CA GLN A 2 -7.17 -7.89 9.53
C GLN A 2 -5.66 -7.76 9.40
N GLU A 3 -5.11 -7.82 8.18
CA GLU A 3 -3.66 -7.64 7.96
C GLU A 3 -3.21 -6.23 8.34
N TRP A 4 -3.91 -5.19 7.92
CA TRP A 4 -3.63 -3.81 8.30
C TRP A 4 -3.49 -3.64 9.83
N ARG A 5 -4.41 -4.21 10.62
CA ARG A 5 -4.33 -4.19 12.10
C ARG A 5 -3.08 -4.88 12.64
N LYS A 6 -2.63 -5.97 12.00
CA LYS A 6 -1.39 -6.66 12.40
C LYS A 6 -0.13 -5.83 12.17
N TRP A 7 -0.18 -4.90 11.21
CA TRP A 7 0.91 -4.00 10.89
C TRP A 7 0.87 -2.67 11.67
N GLY A 8 -0.06 -2.49 12.60
CA GLY A 8 -0.09 -1.33 13.48
C GLY A 8 -1.12 -0.27 13.12
N SER A 9 -2.03 -0.55 12.19
CA SER A 9 -3.16 0.32 11.83
C SER A 9 -2.76 1.73 11.38
N GLN A 10 -1.67 1.84 10.62
CA GLN A 10 -1.21 3.10 10.06
C GLN A 10 -2.23 3.67 9.08
N VAL A 11 -2.49 4.96 9.14
CA VAL A 11 -3.36 5.69 8.20
C VAL A 11 -2.60 6.85 7.59
N VAL A 12 -2.74 7.03 6.29
CA VAL A 12 -2.24 8.16 5.52
C VAL A 12 -3.43 8.96 5.00
N HIS A 13 -3.48 10.25 5.29
CA HIS A 13 -4.49 11.15 4.72
C HIS A 13 -3.91 11.84 3.49
N ILE A 14 -4.63 11.79 2.38
CA ILE A 14 -4.22 12.34 1.08
C ILE A 14 -5.27 13.33 0.61
N GLY A 15 -4.94 14.63 0.67
CA GLY A 15 -5.78 15.71 0.17
C GLY A 15 -5.69 15.85 -1.36
N ARG A 16 -6.70 16.46 -1.97
CA ARG A 16 -6.73 16.77 -3.41
C ARG A 16 -5.69 17.80 -3.84
N ASP A 17 -5.23 18.60 -2.91
CA ASP A 17 -4.17 19.62 -3.08
C ASP A 17 -2.76 19.04 -3.04
N ASP A 18 -2.62 17.70 -3.15
CA ASP A 18 -1.36 16.98 -3.05
C ASP A 18 -0.73 17.05 -1.63
N SER A 19 -1.53 17.31 -0.61
CA SER A 19 -1.10 17.21 0.78
C SER A 19 -1.24 15.78 1.30
N ALA A 20 -0.21 15.28 1.99
CA ALA A 20 -0.28 13.98 2.63
C ALA A 20 0.38 14.02 4.01
N CYS A 21 -0.26 13.38 4.99
CA CYS A 21 0.32 13.17 6.30
C CYS A 21 -0.09 11.81 6.88
N VAL A 22 0.86 11.12 7.47
CA VAL A 22 0.63 9.83 8.13
C VAL A 22 0.14 10.05 9.54
N THR A 23 -1.03 9.48 9.88
CA THR A 23 -1.49 9.39 11.27
C THR A 23 -1.50 7.93 11.70
N GLN A 24 -1.02 7.67 12.92
CA GLN A 24 -1.14 6.36 13.53
C GLN A 24 -2.37 6.35 14.45
N SER A 25 -3.26 5.39 14.26
CA SER A 25 -4.26 5.09 15.29
C SER A 25 -3.51 4.66 16.56
N PRO A 26 -3.85 5.19 17.74
CA PRO A 26 -3.23 4.75 18.98
C PRO A 26 -3.43 3.22 19.09
N LEU A 27 -2.33 2.50 19.20
CA LEU A 27 -2.38 1.09 19.54
C LEU A 27 -3.17 0.95 20.85
N PRO A 28 -4.08 -0.03 20.97
CA PRO A 28 -4.63 -0.35 22.28
C PRO A 28 -3.43 -0.63 23.20
N ALA A 29 -3.38 0.10 24.31
CA ALA A 29 -2.29 0.00 25.27
C ALA A 29 -2.01 -1.48 25.56
N PRO A 30 -0.75 -1.95 25.51
CA PRO A 30 -0.43 -3.29 25.94
C PRO A 30 -0.93 -3.46 27.37
N GLN A 31 -1.76 -4.46 27.62
CA GLN A 31 -2.12 -4.82 28.99
C GLN A 31 -0.82 -5.04 29.76
N ALA A 32 -0.63 -4.24 30.80
CA ALA A 32 0.57 -4.22 31.61
C ALA A 32 0.84 -5.63 32.14
N ALA A 33 1.94 -6.24 31.68
CA ALA A 33 2.57 -7.33 32.42
C ALA A 33 3.19 -6.75 33.70
N PRO A 34 3.17 -7.46 34.83
CA PRO A 34 3.68 -6.95 36.08
C PRO A 34 5.19 -6.67 35.96
N SER A 35 5.57 -5.49 36.41
CA SER A 35 6.93 -4.95 36.39
C SER A 35 7.92 -5.77 37.20
N PRO A 36 9.14 -6.00 36.73
CA PRO A 36 10.32 -6.04 37.58
C PRO A 36 10.95 -4.65 37.66
N SER A 37 11.39 -4.32 38.84
CA SER A 37 11.92 -3.06 39.32
C SER A 37 13.14 -2.49 38.58
N ALA A 38 13.25 -1.17 38.71
CA ALA A 38 14.18 -0.23 38.14
C ALA A 38 15.67 -0.55 38.32
N ASP A 39 16.48 -0.13 37.31
CA ASP A 39 17.62 0.77 37.56
C ASP A 39 18.06 1.46 36.24
N GLY A 40 18.19 2.73 36.35
CA GLY A 40 18.88 3.86 35.85
C GLY A 40 19.65 3.83 34.53
N THR A 41 19.40 4.77 33.68
CA THR A 41 20.22 5.93 33.27
C THR A 41 19.65 6.57 32.00
N ALA A 42 19.28 7.84 32.17
CA ALA A 42 18.85 8.70 31.06
C ALA A 42 20.08 9.11 30.23
N ALA A 43 19.99 8.90 28.90
CA ALA A 43 20.86 9.55 27.94
C ALA A 43 20.07 10.63 27.20
N THR A 44 20.34 11.90 27.53
CA THR A 44 19.89 13.07 26.80
C THR A 44 20.75 13.25 25.56
N GLY A 45 20.18 13.00 24.39
CA GLY A 45 20.75 13.36 23.09
C GLY A 45 19.81 14.36 22.40
N ARG A 46 20.17 15.66 22.42
CA ARG A 46 19.59 16.65 21.50
C ARG A 46 20.26 16.47 20.14
N GLY A 47 19.53 15.92 19.16
CA GLY A 47 19.88 15.96 17.76
C GLY A 47 19.04 17.03 17.06
N SER A 48 19.68 17.95 16.36
CA SER A 48 19.07 18.92 15.46
C SER A 48 18.30 18.17 14.38
N ALA A 49 17.04 18.56 14.16
CA ALA A 49 16.21 18.00 13.13
C ALA A 49 16.65 18.54 11.76
N ASP A 50 17.50 17.79 11.07
CA ASP A 50 17.52 17.83 9.63
C ASP A 50 16.29 17.05 9.14
N VAL A 51 15.41 17.71 8.38
CA VAL A 51 14.24 17.08 7.78
C VAL A 51 14.77 16.21 6.65
N ASP A 52 15.00 14.93 6.94
CA ASP A 52 15.30 13.94 5.93
C ASP A 52 14.03 13.72 5.08
N MET A 53 14.07 14.21 3.85
CA MET A 53 13.09 13.87 2.82
C MET A 53 13.44 12.49 2.32
N ASP A 54 12.49 11.56 2.30
CA ASP A 54 12.68 10.27 1.66
C ASP A 54 12.89 10.43 0.13
N GLU A 55 13.27 9.36 -0.54
CA GLU A 55 13.51 9.36 -2.00
C GLU A 55 12.28 9.79 -2.82
N ASN A 56 11.09 9.91 -2.17
CA ASN A 56 9.82 10.32 -2.75
C ASN A 56 9.42 11.76 -2.37
N GLY A 57 10.26 12.50 -1.63
CA GLY A 57 10.00 13.89 -1.26
C GLY A 57 9.01 14.10 -0.11
N GLN A 58 8.69 13.05 0.66
CA GLN A 58 7.80 13.17 1.83
C GLN A 58 8.56 13.62 3.07
N SER A 59 7.95 14.50 3.86
CA SER A 59 8.49 14.90 5.16
C SER A 59 8.49 13.70 6.12
N ALA A 60 9.67 13.32 6.61
CA ALA A 60 9.85 12.26 7.60
C ALA A 60 9.04 12.46 8.90
N ASP A 61 8.58 13.67 9.16
CA ASP A 61 7.79 14.00 10.36
C ASP A 61 6.37 13.40 10.36
N CYS A 62 5.85 13.03 9.18
CA CYS A 62 4.56 12.33 9.06
C CYS A 62 4.67 10.81 9.21
N LEU A 63 5.87 10.25 9.27
CA LEU A 63 6.19 8.82 9.17
C LEU A 63 6.79 8.23 10.44
N ARG A 64 6.26 8.53 11.60
CA ARG A 64 6.80 7.97 12.84
C ARG A 64 6.10 6.67 13.22
N PHE A 65 6.82 5.55 13.07
CA PHE A 65 6.54 4.35 13.84
C PHE A 65 6.94 4.59 15.31
N PRO A 66 6.22 4.01 16.28
CA PRO A 66 6.47 4.26 17.71
C PRO A 66 7.92 4.00 18.16
N ASP A 67 8.66 3.16 17.45
CA ASP A 67 10.06 2.77 17.71
C ASP A 67 11.06 3.41 16.75
N GLY A 68 10.62 4.27 15.82
CA GLY A 68 11.47 4.90 14.81
C GLY A 68 12.01 3.94 13.74
N THR A 69 11.56 2.68 13.73
CA THR A 69 11.90 1.68 12.69
C THR A 69 10.71 1.40 11.81
N GLY A 70 10.95 1.14 10.53
CA GLY A 70 9.90 0.65 9.63
C GLY A 70 9.43 -0.73 10.06
N MET A 71 8.13 -1.01 9.94
CA MET A 71 7.53 -2.28 10.38
C MET A 71 8.17 -3.49 9.70
N GLU A 72 8.57 -3.39 8.42
CA GLU A 72 9.24 -4.49 7.70
C GLU A 72 10.61 -4.84 8.28
N ALA A 73 11.29 -3.89 8.93
CA ALA A 73 12.58 -4.10 9.58
C ALA A 73 12.46 -4.90 10.89
N THR A 74 11.26 -5.03 11.43
CA THR A 74 11.04 -5.86 12.63
C THR A 74 11.03 -7.35 12.27
N PRO A 75 11.46 -8.25 13.18
CA PRO A 75 11.38 -9.70 12.93
C PRO A 75 9.97 -10.19 12.60
N ARG A 76 8.94 -9.53 13.13
CA ARG A 76 7.54 -9.82 12.84
C ARG A 76 7.15 -9.36 11.44
N GLY A 77 7.43 -8.10 11.10
CA GLY A 77 7.11 -7.53 9.79
C GLY A 77 7.82 -8.28 8.66
N CYS A 78 9.10 -8.60 8.83
CA CYS A 78 9.83 -9.41 7.88
C CYS A 78 9.15 -10.78 7.63
N ARG A 79 8.80 -11.53 8.68
CA ARG A 79 8.10 -12.81 8.51
C ARG A 79 6.74 -12.66 7.84
N MET A 80 6.07 -11.54 8.02
CA MET A 80 4.81 -11.25 7.33
C MET A 80 5.06 -10.99 5.84
N ALA A 81 6.06 -10.18 5.48
CA ALA A 81 6.43 -9.94 4.08
C ALA A 81 6.91 -11.23 3.38
N GLN A 82 7.69 -12.08 4.05
CA GLN A 82 8.08 -13.40 3.52
C GLN A 82 6.88 -14.29 3.18
N ARG A 83 5.78 -14.24 3.97
CA ARG A 83 4.54 -14.99 3.64
C ARG A 83 3.87 -14.47 2.37
N TYR A 84 3.99 -13.17 2.08
CA TYR A 84 3.45 -12.62 0.84
C TYR A 84 4.28 -13.09 -0.35
N TRP A 85 5.61 -13.09 -0.23
CA TRP A 85 6.51 -13.59 -1.26
C TRP A 85 6.32 -15.07 -1.57
N ALA A 86 5.99 -15.88 -0.57
CA ALA A 86 5.72 -17.30 -0.75
C ALA A 86 4.55 -17.59 -1.72
N ILE A 87 3.65 -16.62 -1.99
CA ILE A 87 2.52 -16.82 -2.92
C ILE A 87 2.99 -16.96 -4.38
N VAL A 88 4.15 -16.42 -4.71
CA VAL A 88 4.79 -16.51 -6.02
C VAL A 88 5.97 -17.47 -6.05
N GLY A 89 6.16 -18.26 -4.97
CA GLY A 89 7.20 -19.28 -4.87
C GLY A 89 8.58 -18.76 -4.45
N GLU A 90 8.66 -17.50 -4.00
CA GLU A 90 9.91 -16.85 -3.61
C GLU A 90 10.09 -16.81 -2.08
N ALA A 91 11.33 -16.77 -1.62
CA ALA A 91 11.67 -16.78 -0.20
C ALA A 91 12.86 -15.84 0.12
N PRO A 92 12.69 -14.52 -0.06
CA PRO A 92 13.74 -13.55 0.26
C PRO A 92 14.05 -13.56 1.77
N ASP A 93 15.30 -13.31 2.13
CA ASP A 93 15.67 -13.09 3.52
C ASP A 93 15.28 -11.66 3.98
N CYS A 94 15.33 -11.41 5.30
CA CYS A 94 14.94 -10.14 5.87
C CYS A 94 15.82 -8.97 5.42
N ARG A 95 17.10 -9.22 5.16
CA ARG A 95 18.02 -8.20 4.67
C ARG A 95 17.67 -7.78 3.24
N GLN A 96 17.32 -8.73 2.39
CA GLN A 96 16.90 -8.47 1.01
C GLN A 96 15.61 -7.62 0.97
N ILE A 97 14.64 -7.90 1.87
CA ILE A 97 13.40 -7.15 1.99
C ILE A 97 13.70 -5.70 2.44
N THR A 98 14.41 -5.52 3.54
CA THR A 98 14.67 -4.20 4.16
C THR A 98 15.64 -3.32 3.38
N GLN A 99 16.41 -3.88 2.46
CA GLN A 99 17.26 -3.12 1.55
C GLN A 99 16.54 -2.65 0.27
N GLY A 100 15.23 -2.88 0.18
CA GLY A 100 14.41 -2.43 -0.95
C GLY A 100 14.56 -3.25 -2.24
N ALA A 101 15.44 -4.26 -2.26
CA ALA A 101 15.62 -5.11 -3.44
C ALA A 101 14.39 -6.00 -3.72
N TRP A 102 13.57 -6.24 -2.69
CA TRP A 102 12.39 -7.10 -2.74
C TRP A 102 11.15 -6.34 -2.26
N ALA A 103 10.72 -5.37 -3.09
CA ALA A 103 9.48 -4.61 -2.82
C ALA A 103 8.28 -5.55 -2.81
N TRP A 104 7.53 -5.59 -1.72
CA TRP A 104 6.52 -6.61 -1.48
C TRP A 104 5.06 -6.14 -1.68
N SER A 105 4.84 -4.94 -2.24
CA SER A 105 3.48 -4.41 -2.47
C SER A 105 2.64 -5.30 -3.39
N ALA A 106 3.20 -5.74 -4.53
CA ALA A 106 2.45 -6.55 -5.49
C ALA A 106 2.16 -7.96 -4.97
N VAL A 107 3.12 -8.59 -4.27
CA VAL A 107 2.90 -9.92 -3.67
C VAL A 107 1.96 -9.86 -2.48
N PHE A 108 1.84 -8.71 -1.78
CA PHE A 108 0.80 -8.48 -0.78
C PHE A 108 -0.60 -8.53 -1.41
N ILE A 109 -0.83 -7.79 -2.51
CA ILE A 109 -2.08 -7.83 -3.27
C ILE A 109 -2.37 -9.27 -3.73
N SER A 110 -1.38 -9.93 -4.33
CA SER A 110 -1.49 -11.33 -4.78
C SER A 110 -1.90 -12.28 -3.65
N TRP A 111 -1.29 -12.10 -2.48
CA TRP A 111 -1.63 -12.88 -1.29
C TRP A 111 -3.07 -12.60 -0.80
N VAL A 112 -3.51 -11.33 -0.79
CA VAL A 112 -4.87 -10.96 -0.39
C VAL A 112 -5.88 -11.58 -1.34
N MET A 113 -5.67 -11.52 -2.66
CA MET A 113 -6.58 -12.09 -3.66
C MET A 113 -6.72 -13.60 -3.49
N ARG A 114 -5.62 -14.33 -3.26
CA ARG A 114 -5.69 -15.78 -2.93
C ARG A 114 -6.42 -16.05 -1.61
N LYS A 115 -6.24 -15.19 -0.58
CA LYS A 115 -6.96 -15.32 0.69
C LYS A 115 -8.45 -14.98 0.58
N ALA A 116 -8.82 -14.14 -0.38
CA ALA A 116 -10.22 -13.87 -0.74
C ALA A 116 -10.87 -15.01 -1.54
N GLY A 117 -10.09 -16.01 -1.97
CA GLY A 117 -10.61 -17.19 -2.66
C GLY A 117 -10.50 -17.15 -4.19
N LEU A 118 -9.88 -16.10 -4.77
CA LEU A 118 -9.67 -16.03 -6.22
C LEU A 118 -8.66 -17.12 -6.65
N ASP A 119 -9.00 -17.88 -7.65
CA ASP A 119 -8.15 -18.91 -8.25
C ASP A 119 -7.21 -18.36 -9.35
N ASN A 120 -6.45 -19.24 -10.00
CA ASN A 120 -5.49 -18.87 -11.05
C ASN A 120 -6.16 -18.45 -12.36
N ASP A 121 -7.43 -18.77 -12.57
CA ASP A 121 -8.19 -18.34 -13.74
C ASP A 121 -8.83 -16.96 -13.54
N GLN A 122 -8.89 -16.48 -12.29
CA GLN A 122 -9.57 -15.24 -11.90
C GLN A 122 -8.61 -14.09 -11.61
N PHE A 123 -7.42 -14.37 -11.08
CA PHE A 123 -6.44 -13.35 -10.74
C PHE A 123 -5.00 -13.82 -10.99
N LEU A 124 -4.27 -13.07 -11.81
CA LEU A 124 -2.87 -13.32 -12.08
C LEU A 124 -1.98 -12.86 -10.92
N THR A 125 -1.53 -13.79 -10.07
CA THR A 125 -0.58 -13.45 -9.02
C THR A 125 0.80 -13.12 -9.60
N GLY A 126 1.47 -12.11 -9.03
CA GLY A 126 2.77 -11.70 -9.54
C GLY A 126 3.55 -10.85 -8.54
N GLN A 127 4.83 -10.69 -8.83
CA GLN A 127 5.75 -9.83 -8.07
C GLN A 127 5.78 -8.38 -8.59
N SER A 128 5.02 -8.07 -9.63
CA SER A 128 4.83 -6.72 -10.16
C SER A 128 3.34 -6.44 -10.34
N HIS A 129 2.91 -5.24 -9.93
CA HIS A 129 1.54 -4.78 -10.12
C HIS A 129 1.13 -4.76 -11.59
N SER A 130 2.04 -4.42 -12.50
CA SER A 130 1.76 -4.37 -13.93
C SER A 130 1.43 -5.73 -14.56
N MET A 131 1.72 -6.85 -13.90
CA MET A 131 1.32 -8.17 -14.40
C MET A 131 -0.20 -8.33 -14.39
N TYR A 132 -0.83 -8.09 -13.24
CA TYR A 132 -2.28 -8.22 -13.12
C TYR A 132 -3.04 -7.01 -13.67
N VAL A 133 -2.41 -5.82 -13.76
CA VAL A 133 -2.99 -4.68 -14.48
C VAL A 133 -3.12 -4.98 -15.98
N VAL A 134 -2.08 -5.56 -16.58
CA VAL A 134 -2.12 -5.97 -17.99
C VAL A 134 -3.11 -7.12 -18.21
N ASP A 135 -3.19 -8.08 -17.27
CA ASP A 135 -4.21 -9.13 -17.34
C ASP A 135 -5.63 -8.54 -17.34
N ALA A 136 -5.92 -7.62 -16.43
CA ALA A 136 -7.22 -6.95 -16.36
C ALA A 136 -7.53 -6.09 -17.60
N ARG A 137 -6.48 -5.53 -18.25
CA ARG A 137 -6.63 -4.78 -19.50
C ARG A 137 -6.89 -5.68 -20.70
N ASP A 138 -6.13 -6.74 -20.83
CA ASP A 138 -6.05 -7.55 -22.05
C ASP A 138 -6.90 -8.84 -21.98
N GLY A 139 -7.45 -9.18 -20.79
CA GLY A 139 -8.23 -10.39 -20.58
C GLY A 139 -7.43 -11.67 -20.82
N ILE A 140 -6.22 -11.75 -20.24
CA ILE A 140 -5.30 -12.88 -20.46
C ILE A 140 -5.84 -14.15 -19.81
N LEU A 141 -6.40 -14.03 -18.59
CA LEU A 141 -6.97 -15.17 -17.88
C LEU A 141 -8.33 -15.59 -18.43
N PRO A 142 -8.72 -16.86 -18.31
CA PRO A 142 -10.00 -17.38 -18.83
C PRO A 142 -11.24 -16.77 -18.18
N ARG A 143 -11.13 -16.34 -16.90
CA ARG A 143 -12.24 -15.80 -16.12
C ARG A 143 -11.75 -14.63 -15.25
N PRO A 144 -11.24 -13.54 -15.87
CA PRO A 144 -10.65 -12.45 -15.12
C PRO A 144 -11.67 -11.85 -14.14
N ALA A 145 -11.27 -11.66 -12.89
CA ALA A 145 -12.12 -11.06 -11.86
C ALA A 145 -12.10 -9.52 -11.92
N PHE A 146 -11.27 -8.95 -12.78
CA PHE A 146 -11.08 -7.50 -12.90
C PHE A 146 -11.00 -7.08 -14.36
N HIS A 147 -11.50 -5.88 -14.64
CA HIS A 147 -11.22 -5.15 -15.87
C HIS A 147 -10.73 -3.73 -15.53
N ILE A 148 -10.14 -3.02 -16.50
CA ILE A 148 -9.65 -1.66 -16.31
C ILE A 148 -10.77 -0.66 -16.57
N GLU A 149 -10.89 0.32 -15.66
CA GLU A 149 -11.68 1.53 -15.82
C GLU A 149 -10.75 2.75 -15.75
N PRO A 150 -10.70 3.58 -16.82
CA PRO A 150 -9.87 4.80 -16.82
C PRO A 150 -10.42 5.85 -15.87
N LEU A 151 -9.55 6.74 -15.38
CA LEU A 151 -9.92 7.86 -14.54
C LEU A 151 -10.39 9.09 -15.37
N PRO A 152 -11.25 9.97 -14.79
CA PRO A 152 -11.83 9.87 -13.44
C PRO A 152 -12.97 8.86 -13.34
N ALA A 153 -13.04 8.10 -12.25
CA ALA A 153 -14.07 7.08 -12.02
C ALA A 153 -14.43 6.96 -10.53
N VAL A 154 -15.63 6.45 -10.23
CA VAL A 154 -16.11 6.26 -8.86
C VAL A 154 -15.57 4.91 -8.33
N PRO A 155 -14.69 4.89 -7.32
CA PRO A 155 -14.20 3.65 -6.75
C PRO A 155 -15.28 2.93 -5.94
N ARG A 156 -15.12 1.58 -5.82
CA ARG A 156 -16.03 0.72 -5.03
C ARG A 156 -15.21 -0.21 -4.14
N PRO A 157 -15.72 -0.61 -2.97
CA PRO A 157 -15.04 -1.62 -2.15
C PRO A 157 -14.74 -2.88 -2.97
N GLY A 158 -13.52 -3.38 -2.90
CA GLY A 158 -13.04 -4.53 -3.68
C GLY A 158 -12.33 -4.17 -4.97
N ASP A 159 -12.41 -2.93 -5.45
CA ASP A 159 -11.59 -2.45 -6.56
C ASP A 159 -10.12 -2.32 -6.15
N LEU A 160 -9.22 -2.27 -7.14
CA LEU A 160 -7.86 -1.80 -6.96
C LEU A 160 -7.72 -0.42 -7.62
N ILE A 161 -7.08 0.51 -6.92
CA ILE A 161 -6.68 1.81 -7.49
C ILE A 161 -5.18 1.79 -7.72
N CYS A 162 -4.72 2.17 -8.92
CA CYS A 162 -3.34 1.98 -9.33
C CYS A 162 -2.71 3.26 -9.91
N ALA A 163 -1.41 3.45 -9.64
CA ALA A 163 -0.59 4.56 -10.13
C ALA A 163 0.75 4.07 -10.67
N GLY A 164 1.35 4.81 -11.60
CA GLY A 164 2.73 4.60 -12.03
C GLY A 164 3.72 5.00 -10.93
N ARG A 165 4.95 4.44 -10.97
CA ARG A 165 6.06 4.76 -10.04
C ARG A 165 7.38 4.86 -10.78
N GLY A 166 8.41 5.41 -10.09
CA GLY A 166 9.77 5.46 -10.61
C GLY A 166 9.85 6.19 -11.96
N ARG A 167 10.41 5.54 -12.97
CA ARG A 167 10.53 6.12 -14.32
C ARG A 167 9.18 6.34 -15.02
N ASP A 168 8.14 5.57 -14.65
CA ASP A 168 6.80 5.60 -15.25
C ASP A 168 5.78 6.33 -14.35
N LYS A 169 6.26 7.17 -13.44
CA LYS A 169 5.47 7.88 -12.42
C LYS A 169 4.43 8.87 -12.98
N TYR A 170 4.59 9.32 -14.21
CA TYR A 170 3.65 10.23 -14.87
C TYR A 170 2.90 9.58 -16.05
N LEU A 171 2.85 8.24 -16.05
CA LEU A 171 2.08 7.51 -17.03
C LEU A 171 0.61 7.94 -16.93
N SER A 172 0.01 8.30 -18.06
CA SER A 172 -1.38 8.81 -18.13
C SER A 172 -2.29 7.93 -18.99
N ASP A 173 -1.74 6.97 -19.73
CA ASP A 173 -2.48 6.05 -20.56
C ASP A 173 -2.25 4.60 -20.08
N PRO A 174 -3.29 3.90 -19.59
CA PRO A 174 -3.19 2.50 -19.20
C PRO A 174 -2.71 1.56 -20.31
N SER A 175 -2.86 1.93 -21.59
CA SER A 175 -2.39 1.13 -22.73
C SER A 175 -0.87 1.01 -22.81
N GLU A 176 -0.15 1.96 -22.19
CA GLU A 176 1.32 1.97 -22.15
C GLU A 176 1.90 1.07 -21.06
N VAL A 177 1.06 0.50 -20.18
CA VAL A 177 1.52 -0.42 -19.13
C VAL A 177 2.05 -1.71 -19.75
N GLY A 178 3.34 -1.99 -19.56
CA GLY A 178 4.00 -3.21 -20.02
C GLY A 178 3.94 -4.32 -18.96
N PHE A 179 3.66 -5.57 -19.40
CA PHE A 179 3.54 -6.73 -18.55
C PHE A 179 4.82 -6.99 -17.73
N GLY A 180 4.74 -6.90 -16.41
CA GLY A 180 5.85 -7.12 -15.49
C GLY A 180 7.00 -6.10 -15.57
N THR A 181 6.90 -5.09 -16.43
CA THR A 181 8.01 -4.16 -16.71
C THR A 181 7.76 -2.72 -16.31
N THR A 182 6.49 -2.30 -16.16
CA THR A 182 6.13 -0.96 -15.71
C THR A 182 6.12 -0.91 -14.17
N PRO A 183 6.96 -0.10 -13.53
CA PRO A 183 6.90 0.15 -12.11
C PRO A 183 5.56 0.80 -11.74
N MET A 184 4.80 0.15 -10.85
CA MET A 184 3.47 0.58 -10.44
C MET A 184 3.23 0.33 -8.95
N HIS A 185 2.16 0.92 -8.43
CA HIS A 185 1.59 0.60 -7.14
C HIS A 185 0.08 0.50 -7.24
N CYS A 186 -0.52 -0.43 -6.49
CA CYS A 186 -1.97 -0.57 -6.40
C CYS A 186 -2.37 -0.81 -4.94
N ASP A 187 -3.50 -0.20 -4.54
CA ASP A 187 -4.15 -0.36 -3.25
C ASP A 187 -5.55 -0.93 -3.42
N ILE A 188 -6.01 -1.70 -2.42
CA ILE A 188 -7.34 -2.31 -2.41
C ILE A 188 -8.32 -1.36 -1.74
N VAL A 189 -9.36 -0.92 -2.44
CA VAL A 189 -10.45 -0.14 -1.87
C VAL A 189 -11.21 -1.00 -0.85
N VAL A 190 -11.32 -0.52 0.39
CA VAL A 190 -11.99 -1.23 1.50
C VAL A 190 -13.26 -0.53 1.95
N ALA A 191 -13.41 0.77 1.70
CA ALA A 191 -14.61 1.54 1.99
C ALA A 191 -14.66 2.82 1.14
N VAL A 192 -15.86 3.32 0.92
CA VAL A 192 -16.13 4.65 0.34
C VAL A 192 -17.09 5.35 1.27
N ASP A 193 -16.67 6.50 1.79
CA ASP A 193 -17.52 7.40 2.57
C ASP A 193 -17.99 8.54 1.66
N THR A 194 -19.15 8.36 1.05
CA THR A 194 -19.73 9.35 0.12
C THR A 194 -20.13 10.64 0.81
N ALA A 195 -20.45 10.59 2.11
CA ALA A 195 -20.81 11.79 2.86
C ALA A 195 -19.59 12.66 3.19
N ALA A 196 -18.46 12.02 3.46
CA ALA A 196 -17.19 12.69 3.67
C ALA A 196 -16.41 12.96 2.38
N GLY A 197 -16.81 12.37 1.23
CA GLY A 197 -16.08 12.48 -0.03
C GLY A 197 -14.72 11.76 0.03
N VAL A 198 -14.62 10.64 0.75
CA VAL A 198 -13.34 9.94 0.99
C VAL A 198 -13.44 8.47 0.59
N VAL A 199 -12.43 7.98 -0.12
CA VAL A 199 -12.19 6.55 -0.30
C VAL A 199 -11.08 6.08 0.63
N LYS A 200 -11.26 4.87 1.21
CA LYS A 200 -10.26 4.20 2.03
C LYS A 200 -9.70 3.00 1.26
N ALA A 201 -8.40 3.00 1.05
CA ALA A 201 -7.70 1.92 0.36
C ALA A 201 -6.55 1.37 1.22
N ILE A 202 -6.19 0.09 1.05
CA ILE A 202 -5.12 -0.56 1.79
C ILE A 202 -4.08 -1.08 0.81
N GLY A 203 -2.85 -0.61 0.99
CA GLY A 203 -1.66 -1.05 0.26
C GLY A 203 -0.66 -1.81 1.12
N GLY A 204 0.15 -2.63 0.45
CA GLY A 204 1.33 -3.26 1.03
C GLY A 204 2.59 -2.49 0.67
N ASN A 205 3.58 -2.50 1.54
CA ASN A 205 4.82 -1.74 1.40
C ASN A 205 4.60 -0.23 1.23
N VAL A 206 3.51 0.28 1.79
CA VAL A 206 3.23 1.69 1.95
C VAL A 206 3.90 2.12 3.24
N GLN A 207 4.92 2.98 3.12
CA GLN A 207 5.72 3.41 4.26
C GLN A 207 6.25 2.22 5.09
N GLN A 208 6.81 1.21 4.37
CA GLN A 208 7.38 -0.02 4.95
C GLN A 208 6.38 -0.85 5.78
N SER A 209 5.09 -0.68 5.54
CA SER A 209 4.00 -1.29 6.29
C SER A 209 2.85 -1.72 5.37
N VAL A 210 1.82 -2.32 5.95
CA VAL A 210 0.47 -2.36 5.36
C VAL A 210 -0.30 -1.19 5.92
N SER A 211 -0.54 -0.18 5.09
CA SER A 211 -1.17 1.08 5.48
C SER A 211 -2.52 1.27 4.82
N MET A 212 -3.36 2.07 5.44
CA MET A 212 -4.61 2.53 4.86
C MET A 212 -4.43 3.95 4.37
N ASP A 213 -4.72 4.20 3.11
CA ASP A 213 -4.81 5.53 2.54
C ASP A 213 -6.26 6.02 2.64
N GLU A 214 -6.47 7.22 3.18
CA GLU A 214 -7.73 7.97 3.14
C GLU A 214 -7.56 9.08 2.11
N ILE A 215 -8.22 8.92 0.96
CA ILE A 215 -8.01 9.73 -0.25
C ILE A 215 -9.27 10.52 -0.51
N GLU A 216 -9.14 11.85 -0.66
CA GLU A 216 -10.25 12.71 -1.04
C GLU A 216 -10.68 12.47 -2.48
N LEU A 217 -11.98 12.35 -2.68
CA LEU A 217 -12.65 12.29 -3.98
C LEU A 217 -13.04 13.68 -4.45
N ASN A 218 -13.26 13.85 -5.75
CA ASN A 218 -13.81 15.08 -6.28
C ASN A 218 -15.31 15.24 -5.94
N ASP A 219 -15.89 16.38 -6.30
CA ASP A 219 -17.29 16.71 -6.01
C ASP A 219 -18.30 15.75 -6.66
N ALA A 220 -17.88 15.01 -7.68
CA ALA A 220 -18.66 13.94 -8.31
C ALA A 220 -18.45 12.55 -7.65
N GLY A 221 -17.67 12.48 -6.57
CA GLY A 221 -17.32 11.24 -5.89
C GLY A 221 -16.33 10.36 -6.65
N GLN A 222 -15.58 10.94 -7.57
CA GLN A 222 -14.63 10.23 -8.42
C GLN A 222 -13.20 10.39 -7.92
N LEU A 223 -12.39 9.37 -8.16
CA LEU A 223 -10.94 9.41 -7.95
C LEU A 223 -10.28 10.17 -9.11
N ASP A 224 -9.57 11.25 -8.81
CA ASP A 224 -8.86 12.09 -9.79
C ASP A 224 -7.59 12.75 -9.21
N GLY A 225 -7.22 12.43 -7.98
CA GLY A 225 -6.14 13.07 -7.23
C GLY A 225 -4.81 12.29 -7.28
N PHE A 226 -4.09 12.32 -6.16
CA PHE A 226 -2.73 11.85 -6.04
C PHE A 226 -2.60 10.71 -5.01
N THR A 227 -1.53 9.92 -5.14
CA THR A 227 -1.10 8.92 -4.15
C THR A 227 -0.43 9.58 -2.96
N ASN A 228 -0.13 8.80 -1.92
CA ASN A 228 0.70 9.22 -0.78
C ASN A 228 2.15 9.60 -1.16
N SER A 229 2.57 9.32 -2.37
CA SER A 229 3.88 9.69 -2.93
C SER A 229 3.77 10.82 -3.96
N HIS A 230 2.70 11.61 -3.93
CA HIS A 230 2.42 12.74 -4.82
C HIS A 230 2.44 12.38 -6.31
N LEU A 231 1.99 11.16 -6.64
CA LEU A 231 1.89 10.69 -8.02
C LEU A 231 0.42 10.60 -8.43
N PRO A 232 0.06 10.98 -9.67
CA PRO A 232 -1.32 10.88 -10.12
C PRO A 232 -1.79 9.41 -10.15
N TRP A 233 -3.02 9.17 -9.74
CA TRP A 233 -3.68 7.90 -10.00
C TRP A 233 -3.83 7.69 -11.50
N LEU A 234 -3.71 6.44 -11.97
CA LEU A 234 -3.77 6.10 -13.40
C LEU A 234 -5.08 5.45 -13.80
N LEU A 235 -5.56 4.50 -12.97
CA LEU A 235 -6.70 3.66 -13.31
C LEU A 235 -7.34 3.01 -12.08
N ILE A 236 -8.56 2.53 -12.26
CA ILE A 236 -9.20 1.57 -11.37
C ILE A 236 -9.20 0.19 -12.07
N MET A 237 -8.76 -0.86 -11.35
CA MET A 237 -9.12 -2.23 -11.71
C MET A 237 -10.46 -2.53 -11.04
N ARG A 238 -11.51 -2.56 -11.82
CA ARG A 238 -12.88 -2.81 -11.37
C ARG A 238 -13.09 -4.27 -11.04
N ASN A 239 -13.62 -4.55 -9.86
CA ASN A 239 -13.97 -5.90 -9.42
C ASN A 239 -15.31 -6.33 -10.04
N ASP A 240 -15.32 -7.42 -10.81
CA ASP A 240 -16.49 -7.96 -11.50
C ASP A 240 -17.21 -9.07 -10.69
N LEU A 241 -16.75 -9.39 -9.48
CA LEU A 241 -17.33 -10.45 -8.64
C LEU A 241 -18.45 -9.96 -7.71
N GLN A 242 -18.88 -8.70 -7.84
CA GLN A 242 -19.92 -8.07 -6.97
C GLN A 242 -21.31 -8.21 -7.57
#